data_87312df3df7c68eb17b956c44f594fe9
#
_entry.id   87312df3df7c68eb17b956c44f594fe9
#
_cell.length_a   1.000
_cell.length_b   1.000
_cell.length_c   1.000
_cell.angle_alpha   90.00
_cell.angle_beta   90.00
_cell.angle_gamma   90.00
#
_symmetry.space_group_name_H-M   'P 1'
#
loop_
_entity.id
_entity.type
_entity.pdbx_description
1 polymer ?
#
loop_
_entity_poly.entity_id
_entity_poly.type
_entity_poly.pdbx_seq_one_letter_code
_entity_poly.pdbx_strand_id
1 'polypeptide(L)'
;MTDNPNKKTFWDKIHIDPTMLLILLALLVYSALVIWSASGQDIGMMERKIGQIAMGLVVMVVMAQIPPRVYEGWAPYLYIICIILLVAVDAFGAISKGAQRWLDLGIVRFQPSEIAKIAVPLMVARFINRDVCPPSLKNTAIALVLIFMPTLLVAAQPDLGTSILVALSGLFVLFLSGLSWRLIGVAIVLIAAFIPILWFFLMHDYQRQRVMMLLDPETDPLGAGYHIIQSKIAIGSGGLRGKGWLHGTQSQLEFLPERHTDFIFAVLAEELGLVGILILLALYILLIMRGLWIATRAQTTFGRVMAGGLMLILFVYVFVNIGMVSGILPVVGVPLPLVSYGGSALIVLMAGFGIVMSIHTHRKMLSKSV
;
A
#
# COMPACT_ATOMS: atom_id res chain seq x y z
N MET A 1 -42.76 -8.90 -9.26
CA MET A 1 -41.80 -9.89 -8.75
C MET A 1 -41.23 -9.34 -7.46
N THR A 2 -41.74 -9.78 -6.32
CA THR A 2 -41.30 -9.36 -4.99
C THR A 2 -40.01 -10.07 -4.66
N ASP A 3 -38.90 -9.36 -4.80
CA ASP A 3 -37.60 -9.84 -4.31
C ASP A 3 -37.69 -10.12 -2.81
N ASN A 4 -37.56 -11.38 -2.44
CA ASN A 4 -37.57 -11.80 -1.05
C ASN A 4 -36.27 -11.33 -0.39
N PRO A 5 -36.29 -10.35 0.53
CA PRO A 5 -35.10 -9.72 1.10
C PRO A 5 -34.25 -10.70 1.95
N ASN A 6 -34.67 -11.94 2.11
CA ASN A 6 -34.01 -12.98 2.90
C ASN A 6 -33.18 -13.98 2.07
N LYS A 7 -33.12 -13.88 0.74
CA LYS A 7 -32.25 -14.77 -0.05
C LYS A 7 -30.83 -14.20 -0.04
N LYS A 8 -29.97 -14.75 0.81
CA LYS A 8 -28.52 -14.54 0.72
C LYS A 8 -28.04 -14.96 -0.68
N THR A 9 -27.48 -14.02 -1.40
CA THR A 9 -26.82 -14.30 -2.69
C THR A 9 -25.66 -15.27 -2.48
N PHE A 10 -25.29 -16.05 -3.51
CA PHE A 10 -24.12 -16.93 -3.45
C PHE A 10 -22.88 -16.20 -2.94
N TRP A 11 -22.65 -14.97 -3.39
CA TRP A 11 -21.56 -14.09 -2.98
C TRP A 11 -21.57 -13.73 -1.49
N ASP A 12 -22.75 -13.55 -0.91
CA ASP A 12 -22.92 -13.30 0.53
C ASP A 12 -22.57 -14.52 1.37
N LYS A 13 -22.73 -15.74 0.82
CA LYS A 13 -22.39 -16.99 1.51
C LYS A 13 -20.87 -17.20 1.57
N ILE A 14 -20.15 -16.81 0.53
CA ILE A 14 -18.68 -16.92 0.45
C ILE A 14 -17.97 -15.65 0.93
N HIS A 15 -18.71 -14.68 1.46
CA HIS A 15 -18.19 -13.42 1.99
C HIS A 15 -17.29 -12.64 1.03
N ILE A 16 -17.60 -12.66 -0.27
CA ILE A 16 -16.84 -11.94 -1.30
C ILE A 16 -17.70 -10.84 -1.91
N ASP A 17 -17.13 -9.64 -2.06
CA ASP A 17 -17.74 -8.56 -2.83
C ASP A 17 -17.43 -8.73 -4.33
N PRO A 18 -18.43 -9.04 -5.18
CA PRO A 18 -18.18 -9.34 -6.59
C PRO A 18 -17.64 -8.14 -7.38
N THR A 19 -18.07 -6.93 -7.03
CA THR A 19 -17.61 -5.71 -7.70
C THR A 19 -16.13 -5.46 -7.41
N MET A 20 -15.73 -5.54 -6.15
CA MET A 20 -14.32 -5.37 -5.75
C MET A 20 -13.46 -6.48 -6.35
N LEU A 21 -13.93 -7.74 -6.34
CA LEU A 21 -13.22 -8.87 -6.95
C LEU A 21 -12.99 -8.65 -8.44
N LEU A 22 -14.01 -8.20 -9.18
CA LEU A 22 -13.88 -7.95 -10.63
C LEU A 22 -12.82 -6.89 -10.92
N ILE A 23 -12.81 -5.78 -10.17
CA ILE A 23 -11.82 -4.73 -10.35
C ILE A 23 -10.41 -5.23 -9.99
N LEU A 24 -10.27 -6.00 -8.92
CA LEU A 24 -9.00 -6.62 -8.52
C LEU A 24 -8.49 -7.57 -9.58
N LEU A 25 -9.34 -8.44 -10.14
CA LEU A 25 -8.95 -9.36 -11.22
C LEU A 25 -8.52 -8.59 -12.47
N ALA A 26 -9.23 -7.52 -12.84
CA ALA A 26 -8.83 -6.67 -13.96
C ALA A 26 -7.45 -6.05 -13.73
N LEU A 27 -7.17 -5.51 -12.53
CA LEU A 27 -5.85 -5.00 -12.15
C LEU A 27 -4.76 -6.07 -12.18
N LEU A 28 -5.04 -7.27 -11.68
CA LEU A 28 -4.07 -8.36 -11.66
C LEU A 28 -3.75 -8.89 -13.06
N VAL A 29 -4.74 -8.97 -13.95
CA VAL A 29 -4.53 -9.30 -15.36
C VAL A 29 -3.70 -8.22 -16.03
N TYR A 30 -4.05 -6.95 -15.81
CA TYR A 30 -3.27 -5.81 -16.33
C TYR A 30 -1.82 -5.84 -15.83
N SER A 31 -1.62 -6.13 -14.54
CA SER A 31 -0.30 -6.35 -13.95
C SER A 31 0.48 -7.46 -14.66
N ALA A 32 -0.15 -8.60 -14.92
CA ALA A 32 0.51 -9.73 -15.58
C ALA A 32 0.97 -9.35 -17.00
N LEU A 33 0.15 -8.62 -17.76
CA LEU A 33 0.51 -8.14 -19.09
C LEU A 33 1.72 -7.20 -19.08
N VAL A 34 1.76 -6.26 -18.11
CA VAL A 34 2.87 -5.31 -17.98
C VAL A 34 4.14 -5.99 -17.50
N ILE A 35 4.03 -6.90 -16.52
CA ILE A 35 5.19 -7.67 -16.00
C ILE A 35 5.76 -8.58 -17.09
N TRP A 36 4.92 -9.20 -17.92
CA TRP A 36 5.38 -10.02 -19.04
C TRP A 36 6.28 -9.24 -19.98
N SER A 37 5.89 -8.03 -20.32
CA SER A 37 6.72 -7.17 -21.15
C SER A 37 7.96 -6.67 -20.41
N ALA A 38 7.81 -6.16 -19.18
CA ALA A 38 8.92 -5.66 -18.39
C ALA A 38 9.99 -6.72 -18.12
N SER A 39 9.61 -8.01 -18.01
CA SER A 39 10.55 -9.11 -17.78
C SER A 39 11.32 -9.55 -19.03
N GLY A 40 11.00 -8.97 -20.20
CA GLY A 40 11.56 -9.45 -21.45
C GLY A 40 11.07 -10.87 -21.81
N GLN A 41 9.82 -11.19 -21.46
CA GLN A 41 9.17 -12.48 -21.69
C GLN A 41 9.80 -13.65 -20.91
N ASP A 42 10.33 -13.37 -19.71
CA ASP A 42 10.86 -14.41 -18.81
C ASP A 42 9.72 -15.26 -18.23
N ILE A 43 9.64 -16.51 -18.69
CA ILE A 43 8.65 -17.51 -18.24
C ILE A 43 8.79 -17.77 -16.73
N GLY A 44 10.02 -17.87 -16.22
CA GLY A 44 10.27 -18.17 -14.81
C GLY A 44 9.81 -17.03 -13.88
N MET A 45 9.95 -15.78 -14.31
CA MET A 45 9.41 -14.62 -13.56
C MET A 45 7.87 -14.61 -13.61
N MET A 46 7.28 -14.94 -14.77
CA MET A 46 5.83 -14.99 -14.92
C MET A 46 5.20 -16.10 -14.08
N GLU A 47 5.77 -17.29 -14.05
CA GLU A 47 5.30 -18.39 -13.20
C GLU A 47 5.29 -18.00 -11.72
N ARG A 48 6.38 -17.36 -11.25
CA ARG A 48 6.43 -16.83 -9.87
C ARG A 48 5.38 -15.75 -9.63
N LYS A 49 5.14 -14.84 -10.58
CA LYS A 49 4.10 -13.80 -10.47
C LYS A 49 2.70 -14.41 -10.40
N ILE A 50 2.40 -15.39 -11.25
CA ILE A 50 1.12 -16.11 -11.23
C ILE A 50 0.93 -16.84 -9.89
N GLY A 51 1.98 -17.50 -9.39
CA GLY A 51 1.97 -18.14 -8.06
C GLY A 51 1.69 -17.14 -6.93
N GLN A 52 2.30 -15.95 -6.97
CA GLN A 52 2.04 -14.88 -6.02
C GLN A 52 0.60 -14.36 -6.11
N ILE A 53 0.05 -14.20 -7.31
CA ILE A 53 -1.35 -13.80 -7.53
C ILE A 53 -2.30 -14.87 -6.97
N ALA A 54 -2.06 -16.13 -7.26
CA ALA A 54 -2.88 -17.24 -6.77
C ALA A 54 -2.86 -17.30 -5.23
N MET A 55 -1.67 -17.20 -4.63
CA MET A 55 -1.52 -17.15 -3.17
C MET A 55 -2.24 -15.93 -2.57
N GLY A 56 -2.09 -14.76 -3.19
CA GLY A 56 -2.78 -13.53 -2.76
C GLY A 56 -4.30 -13.67 -2.79
N LEU A 57 -4.86 -14.27 -3.86
CA LEU A 57 -6.29 -14.54 -3.96
C LEU A 57 -6.77 -15.52 -2.89
N VAL A 58 -6.01 -16.58 -2.61
CA VAL A 58 -6.33 -17.52 -1.52
C VAL A 58 -6.33 -16.79 -0.17
N VAL A 59 -5.30 -16.01 0.12
CA VAL A 59 -5.23 -15.22 1.36
C VAL A 59 -6.41 -14.25 1.45
N MET A 60 -6.74 -13.54 0.39
CA MET A 60 -7.90 -12.63 0.35
C MET A 60 -9.20 -13.36 0.69
N VAL A 61 -9.44 -14.52 0.07
CA VAL A 61 -10.65 -15.32 0.31
C VAL A 61 -10.69 -15.80 1.75
N VAL A 62 -9.58 -16.31 2.29
CA VAL A 62 -9.50 -16.75 3.69
C VAL A 62 -9.78 -15.58 4.64
N MET A 63 -9.15 -14.42 4.41
CA MET A 63 -9.37 -13.24 5.23
C MET A 63 -10.82 -12.73 5.12
N ALA A 64 -11.47 -12.85 3.98
CA ALA A 64 -12.87 -12.47 3.82
C ALA A 64 -13.84 -13.33 4.65
N GLN A 65 -13.50 -14.59 4.95
CA GLN A 65 -14.34 -15.49 5.77
C GLN A 65 -14.32 -15.11 7.27
N ILE A 66 -13.30 -14.42 7.73
CA ILE A 66 -13.12 -14.11 9.16
C ILE A 66 -13.97 -12.89 9.52
N PRO A 67 -14.87 -12.98 10.53
CA PRO A 67 -15.73 -11.85 10.90
C PRO A 67 -14.91 -10.68 11.49
N PRO A 68 -15.32 -9.41 11.28
CA PRO A 68 -14.60 -8.22 11.74
C PRO A 68 -14.31 -8.19 13.24
N ARG A 69 -15.16 -8.81 14.05
CA ARG A 69 -14.96 -8.93 15.50
C ARG A 69 -13.72 -9.74 15.90
N VAL A 70 -13.39 -10.75 15.09
CA VAL A 70 -12.18 -11.56 15.32
C VAL A 70 -10.94 -10.72 15.04
N TYR A 71 -10.94 -9.93 13.99
CA TYR A 71 -9.85 -8.98 13.69
C TYR A 71 -9.66 -7.97 14.82
N GLU A 72 -10.76 -7.42 15.33
CA GLU A 72 -10.71 -6.52 16.47
C GLU A 72 -10.13 -7.22 17.71
N GLY A 73 -10.51 -8.49 17.95
CA GLY A 73 -9.94 -9.31 19.02
C GLY A 73 -8.45 -9.58 18.86
N TRP A 74 -8.01 -9.87 17.64
CA TRP A 74 -6.62 -10.23 17.33
C TRP A 74 -5.67 -9.03 17.18
N ALA A 75 -6.20 -7.83 17.03
CA ALA A 75 -5.39 -6.64 16.78
C ALA A 75 -4.20 -6.46 17.74
N PRO A 76 -4.32 -6.58 19.08
CA PRO A 76 -3.17 -6.40 19.96
C PRO A 76 -2.13 -7.52 19.82
N TYR A 77 -2.56 -8.75 19.55
CA TYR A 77 -1.63 -9.87 19.34
C TYR A 77 -0.84 -9.68 18.04
N LEU A 78 -1.53 -9.32 16.95
CA LEU A 78 -0.88 -9.03 15.67
C LEU A 78 0.08 -7.84 15.77
N TYR A 79 -0.31 -6.82 16.55
CA TYR A 79 0.53 -5.65 16.78
C TYR A 79 1.80 -6.01 17.57
N ILE A 80 1.66 -6.78 18.67
CA ILE A 80 2.81 -7.22 19.48
C ILE A 80 3.74 -8.12 18.65
N ILE A 81 3.18 -9.08 17.91
CA ILE A 81 3.97 -9.94 17.01
C ILE A 81 4.71 -9.09 15.98
N CYS A 82 4.04 -8.09 15.39
CA CYS A 82 4.66 -7.18 14.45
C CYS A 82 5.86 -6.43 15.08
N ILE A 83 5.71 -5.89 16.28
CA ILE A 83 6.81 -5.22 17.01
C ILE A 83 7.96 -6.18 17.27
N ILE A 84 7.68 -7.39 17.73
CA ILE A 84 8.73 -8.40 17.96
C ILE A 84 9.46 -8.73 16.66
N LEU A 85 8.74 -8.90 15.56
CA LEU A 85 9.35 -9.18 14.26
C LEU A 85 10.19 -8.01 13.75
N LEU A 86 9.74 -6.76 13.95
CA LEU A 86 10.52 -5.56 13.60
C LEU A 86 11.81 -5.48 14.39
N VAL A 87 11.77 -5.72 15.70
CA VAL A 87 12.98 -5.78 16.54
C VAL A 87 13.87 -6.96 16.15
N ALA A 88 13.29 -8.11 15.78
CA ALA A 88 14.07 -9.26 15.31
C ALA A 88 14.81 -8.99 13.99
N VAL A 89 14.25 -8.17 13.09
CA VAL A 89 14.95 -7.74 11.87
C VAL A 89 16.19 -6.92 12.22
N ASP A 90 16.11 -6.02 13.19
CA ASP A 90 17.27 -5.21 13.61
C ASP A 90 18.40 -6.08 14.19
N ALA A 91 18.03 -7.20 14.85
CA ALA A 91 18.99 -8.10 15.47
C ALA A 91 19.55 -9.18 14.51
N PHE A 92 18.71 -9.75 13.64
CA PHE A 92 18.99 -10.97 12.87
C PHE A 92 18.69 -10.83 11.36
N GLY A 93 18.27 -9.66 10.88
CA GLY A 93 17.84 -9.48 9.49
C GLY A 93 18.97 -9.65 8.49
N ALA A 94 18.62 -10.16 7.30
CA ALA A 94 19.55 -10.25 6.18
C ALA A 94 19.79 -8.88 5.55
N ILE A 95 21.05 -8.53 5.34
CA ILE A 95 21.43 -7.28 4.66
C ILE A 95 21.19 -7.47 3.15
N SER A 96 20.26 -6.68 2.60
CA SER A 96 20.00 -6.63 1.17
C SER A 96 20.02 -5.18 0.70
N LYS A 97 20.78 -4.91 -0.37
CA LYS A 97 20.96 -3.55 -0.95
C LYS A 97 21.36 -2.49 0.11
N GLY A 98 22.21 -2.87 1.07
CA GLY A 98 22.74 -1.96 2.10
C GLY A 98 21.78 -1.66 3.26
N ALA A 99 20.66 -2.35 3.36
CA ALA A 99 19.71 -2.22 4.47
C ALA A 99 19.25 -3.58 4.99
N GLN A 100 19.04 -3.67 6.29
CA GLN A 100 18.61 -4.86 6.99
C GLN A 100 17.09 -4.80 7.13
N ARG A 101 16.33 -5.46 6.21
CA ARG A 101 14.87 -5.32 6.10
C ARG A 101 14.14 -6.65 5.99
N TRP A 102 14.86 -7.72 5.70
CA TRP A 102 14.30 -9.02 5.37
C TRP A 102 14.64 -10.06 6.42
N LEU A 103 13.64 -10.82 6.83
CA LEU A 103 13.86 -12.08 7.55
C LEU A 103 13.90 -13.21 6.53
N ASP A 104 15.03 -13.93 6.50
CA ASP A 104 15.16 -15.13 5.69
C ASP A 104 14.82 -16.34 6.56
N LEU A 105 13.66 -16.94 6.29
CA LEU A 105 13.18 -18.14 6.98
C LEU A 105 13.60 -19.43 6.23
N GLY A 106 14.56 -19.32 5.31
CA GLY A 106 15.06 -20.42 4.49
C GLY A 106 14.18 -20.76 3.30
N ILE A 107 12.88 -20.81 3.46
CA ILE A 107 11.90 -21.12 2.39
C ILE A 107 11.30 -19.84 1.79
N VAL A 108 11.08 -18.83 2.62
CA VAL A 108 10.43 -17.57 2.23
C VAL A 108 11.19 -16.39 2.84
N ARG A 109 11.52 -15.42 2.00
CA ARG A 109 11.97 -14.10 2.45
C ARG A 109 10.76 -13.22 2.72
N PHE A 110 10.70 -12.71 3.93
CA PHE A 110 9.56 -11.97 4.42
C PHE A 110 10.00 -10.63 5.01
N GLN A 111 9.27 -9.56 4.71
CA GLN A 111 9.52 -8.22 5.25
C GLN A 111 8.46 -7.88 6.32
N PRO A 112 8.83 -7.84 7.61
CA PRO A 112 7.88 -7.58 8.70
C PRO A 112 7.18 -6.23 8.62
N SER A 113 7.81 -5.21 8.06
CA SER A 113 7.20 -3.91 7.87
C SER A 113 5.97 -3.94 6.92
N GLU A 114 5.84 -4.98 6.08
CA GLU A 114 4.62 -5.18 5.28
C GLU A 114 3.42 -5.48 6.17
N ILE A 115 3.58 -6.35 7.19
CA ILE A 115 2.51 -6.62 8.18
C ILE A 115 2.17 -5.36 8.98
N ALA A 116 3.15 -4.51 9.30
CA ALA A 116 2.91 -3.30 10.06
C ALA A 116 1.83 -2.40 9.42
N LYS A 117 1.76 -2.38 8.10
CA LYS A 117 0.77 -1.59 7.34
C LYS A 117 -0.69 -2.05 7.55
N ILE A 118 -0.90 -3.27 8.05
CA ILE A 118 -2.22 -3.76 8.47
C ILE A 118 -2.33 -3.78 9.99
N ALA A 119 -1.30 -4.22 10.71
CA ALA A 119 -1.34 -4.37 12.16
C ALA A 119 -1.51 -3.03 12.89
N VAL A 120 -0.87 -1.97 12.40
CA VAL A 120 -0.97 -0.62 13.00
C VAL A 120 -2.39 -0.06 12.84
N PRO A 121 -2.97 0.06 11.63
CA PRO A 121 -4.33 0.56 11.50
C PRO A 121 -5.35 -0.31 12.23
N LEU A 122 -5.14 -1.63 12.29
CA LEU A 122 -6.00 -2.55 13.02
C LEU A 122 -5.99 -2.28 14.52
N MET A 123 -4.80 -2.06 15.11
CA MET A 123 -4.65 -1.75 16.52
C MET A 123 -5.25 -0.38 16.85
N VAL A 124 -4.99 0.63 16.03
CA VAL A 124 -5.54 1.99 16.22
C VAL A 124 -7.06 1.97 16.08
N ALA A 125 -7.62 1.28 15.08
CA ALA A 125 -9.06 1.15 14.90
C ALA A 125 -9.73 0.48 16.10
N ARG A 126 -9.13 -0.60 16.65
CA ARG A 126 -9.61 -1.23 17.88
C ARG A 126 -9.54 -0.29 19.08
N PHE A 127 -8.43 0.42 19.24
CA PHE A 127 -8.25 1.33 20.38
C PHE A 127 -9.32 2.42 20.36
N ILE A 128 -9.58 3.02 19.20
CA ILE A 128 -10.58 4.08 19.03
C ILE A 128 -12.00 3.54 19.19
N ASN A 129 -12.29 2.30 18.74
CA ASN A 129 -13.64 1.72 18.83
C ASN A 129 -14.13 1.47 20.27
N ARG A 130 -13.24 1.55 21.28
CA ARG A 130 -13.59 1.38 22.69
C ARG A 130 -14.28 2.59 23.30
N ASP A 131 -14.06 3.76 22.72
CA ASP A 131 -14.54 5.03 23.24
C ASP A 131 -15.47 5.73 22.21
N VAL A 132 -16.11 6.81 22.69
CA VAL A 132 -16.98 7.63 21.84
C VAL A 132 -16.11 8.46 20.89
N CYS A 133 -16.44 8.43 19.57
CA CYS A 133 -15.84 9.32 18.60
C CYS A 133 -16.48 10.72 18.66
N PRO A 134 -15.70 11.79 18.53
CA PRO A 134 -14.25 11.89 18.30
C PRO A 134 -13.39 11.55 19.53
N PRO A 135 -12.16 11.05 19.31
CA PRO A 135 -11.29 10.65 20.42
C PRO A 135 -10.85 11.87 21.26
N SER A 136 -10.73 11.68 22.58
CA SER A 136 -10.19 12.68 23.49
C SER A 136 -8.71 12.96 23.19
N LEU A 137 -8.17 14.09 23.67
CA LEU A 137 -6.74 14.42 23.52
C LEU A 137 -5.83 13.32 24.08
N LYS A 138 -6.21 12.71 25.23
CA LYS A 138 -5.47 11.61 25.82
C LYS A 138 -5.45 10.38 24.90
N ASN A 139 -6.61 10.03 24.33
CA ASN A 139 -6.73 8.88 23.45
C ASN A 139 -6.02 9.12 22.11
N THR A 140 -6.07 10.36 21.62
CA THR A 140 -5.28 10.77 20.45
C THR A 140 -3.78 10.61 20.71
N ALA A 141 -3.27 11.05 21.86
CA ALA A 141 -1.86 10.89 22.22
C ALA A 141 -1.44 9.41 22.30
N ILE A 142 -2.26 8.55 22.92
CA ILE A 142 -2.00 7.12 22.98
C ILE A 142 -2.01 6.50 21.57
N ALA A 143 -2.97 6.86 20.73
CA ALA A 143 -3.03 6.40 19.33
C ALA A 143 -1.78 6.80 18.56
N LEU A 144 -1.28 8.03 18.74
CA LEU A 144 -0.02 8.48 18.13
C LEU A 144 1.18 7.65 18.60
N VAL A 145 1.26 7.29 19.89
CA VAL A 145 2.31 6.39 20.38
C VAL A 145 2.22 5.03 19.71
N LEU A 146 1.01 4.46 19.59
CA LEU A 146 0.80 3.19 18.88
C LEU A 146 1.19 3.24 17.40
N ILE A 147 1.06 4.40 16.76
CA ILE A 147 1.44 4.60 15.35
C ILE A 147 2.97 4.79 15.25
N PHE A 148 3.54 5.68 16.03
CA PHE A 148 4.94 6.07 15.87
C PHE A 148 5.94 5.05 16.40
N MET A 149 5.57 4.21 17.37
CA MET A 149 6.45 3.16 17.88
C MET A 149 6.93 2.20 16.77
N PRO A 150 6.05 1.52 15.98
CA PRO A 150 6.48 0.68 14.87
C PRO A 150 7.09 1.51 13.72
N THR A 151 6.59 2.71 13.49
CA THR A 151 7.12 3.62 12.46
C THR A 151 8.60 3.94 12.69
N LEU A 152 8.98 4.24 13.93
CA LEU A 152 10.38 4.54 14.27
C LEU A 152 11.26 3.31 14.17
N LEU A 153 10.77 2.11 14.51
CA LEU A 153 11.51 0.86 14.30
C LEU A 153 11.79 0.62 12.80
N VAL A 154 10.79 0.86 11.93
CA VAL A 154 10.99 0.74 10.48
C VAL A 154 11.93 1.83 9.94
N ALA A 155 11.85 3.05 10.47
CA ALA A 155 12.76 4.14 10.10
C ALA A 155 14.22 3.84 10.48
N ALA A 156 14.45 3.16 11.60
CA ALA A 156 15.77 2.69 12.03
C ALA A 156 16.37 1.65 11.09
N GLN A 157 15.53 0.91 10.32
CA GLN A 157 15.95 -0.06 9.30
C GLN A 157 16.31 0.57 7.94
N PRO A 158 16.78 1.79 7.86
CA PRO A 158 16.86 2.77 6.78
C PRO A 158 15.78 2.61 5.66
N ASP A 159 14.53 2.40 6.07
CA ASP A 159 13.38 2.27 5.15
C ASP A 159 12.36 3.41 5.34
N LEU A 160 12.72 4.61 4.89
CA LEU A 160 11.88 5.79 5.02
C LEU A 160 10.56 5.66 4.27
N GLY A 161 10.57 5.07 3.07
CA GLY A 161 9.36 4.90 2.27
C GLY A 161 8.31 4.10 3.02
N THR A 162 8.71 2.93 3.51
CA THR A 162 7.81 2.05 4.26
C THR A 162 7.42 2.64 5.62
N SER A 163 8.34 3.34 6.32
CA SER A 163 8.03 3.97 7.61
C SER A 163 6.95 5.04 7.48
N ILE A 164 7.02 5.89 6.44
CA ILE A 164 5.99 6.89 6.14
C ILE A 164 4.64 6.20 5.86
N LEU A 165 4.64 5.12 5.09
CA LEU A 165 3.41 4.38 4.78
C LEU A 165 2.79 3.73 6.02
N VAL A 166 3.62 3.19 6.92
CA VAL A 166 3.16 2.65 8.22
C VAL A 166 2.55 3.77 9.08
N ALA A 167 3.21 4.92 9.18
CA ALA A 167 2.67 6.08 9.91
C ALA A 167 1.33 6.53 9.33
N LEU A 168 1.26 6.72 8.01
CA LEU A 168 0.04 7.17 7.34
C LEU A 168 -1.09 6.16 7.47
N SER A 169 -0.82 4.85 7.49
CA SER A 169 -1.85 3.83 7.67
C SER A 169 -2.61 3.99 8.99
N GLY A 170 -1.91 4.28 10.08
CA GLY A 170 -2.51 4.55 11.38
C GLY A 170 -3.13 5.96 11.48
N LEU A 171 -2.45 6.97 10.90
CA LEU A 171 -2.94 8.35 10.91
C LEU A 171 -4.26 8.50 10.14
N PHE A 172 -4.47 7.77 9.05
CA PHE A 172 -5.75 7.78 8.34
C PHE A 172 -6.87 7.19 9.16
N VAL A 173 -6.64 6.13 9.93
CA VAL A 173 -7.63 5.60 10.86
C VAL A 173 -7.97 6.64 11.93
N LEU A 174 -6.97 7.30 12.48
CA LEU A 174 -7.15 8.35 13.48
C LEU A 174 -7.89 9.56 12.88
N PHE A 175 -7.55 9.97 11.66
CA PHE A 175 -8.24 11.03 10.92
C PHE A 175 -9.73 10.71 10.70
N LEU A 176 -10.03 9.51 10.21
CA LEU A 176 -11.41 9.07 9.94
C LEU A 176 -12.24 8.86 11.22
N SER A 177 -11.61 8.77 12.38
CA SER A 177 -12.30 8.73 13.67
C SER A 177 -12.88 10.07 14.11
N GLY A 178 -12.67 11.14 13.33
CA GLY A 178 -13.20 12.48 13.61
C GLY A 178 -12.22 13.39 14.34
N LEU A 179 -10.93 13.30 14.03
CA LEU A 179 -9.93 14.21 14.59
C LEU A 179 -10.29 15.67 14.30
N SER A 180 -10.18 16.54 15.32
CA SER A 180 -10.55 17.95 15.15
C SER A 180 -9.61 18.67 14.18
N TRP A 181 -10.15 19.56 13.35
CA TRP A 181 -9.38 20.36 12.40
C TRP A 181 -8.30 21.22 13.07
N ARG A 182 -8.51 21.60 14.35
CA ARG A 182 -7.53 22.33 15.16
C ARG A 182 -6.28 21.47 15.42
N LEU A 183 -6.47 20.19 15.79
CA LEU A 183 -5.35 19.26 15.99
C LEU A 183 -4.60 18.98 14.70
N ILE A 184 -5.32 18.85 13.58
CA ILE A 184 -4.71 18.70 12.26
C ILE A 184 -3.87 19.94 11.92
N GLY A 185 -4.41 21.14 12.12
CA GLY A 185 -3.68 22.38 11.91
C GLY A 185 -2.41 22.48 12.78
N VAL A 186 -2.51 22.16 14.06
CA VAL A 186 -1.34 22.09 14.96
C VAL A 186 -0.32 21.07 14.48
N ALA A 187 -0.75 19.87 14.06
CA ALA A 187 0.14 18.85 13.54
C ALA A 187 0.89 19.33 12.27
N ILE A 188 0.20 19.99 11.34
CA ILE A 188 0.81 20.54 10.12
C ILE A 188 1.86 21.60 10.48
N VAL A 189 1.56 22.51 11.41
CA VAL A 189 2.50 23.54 11.87
C VAL A 189 3.72 22.90 12.52
N LEU A 190 3.53 21.89 13.38
CA LEU A 190 4.64 21.17 14.03
C LEU A 190 5.51 20.44 13.01
N ILE A 191 4.91 19.77 12.03
CA ILE A 191 5.65 19.09 10.94
C ILE A 191 6.45 20.12 10.15
N ALA A 192 5.84 21.24 9.76
CA ALA A 192 6.52 22.30 9.01
C ALA A 192 7.70 22.90 9.80
N ALA A 193 7.53 23.10 11.11
CA ALA A 193 8.60 23.58 11.98
C ALA A 193 9.71 22.52 12.19
N PHE A 194 9.36 21.24 12.09
CA PHE A 194 10.30 20.12 12.25
C PHE A 194 11.13 19.85 10.97
N ILE A 195 10.65 20.24 9.79
CA ILE A 195 11.37 20.02 8.51
C ILE A 195 12.80 20.57 8.52
N PRO A 196 13.08 21.81 8.95
CA PRO A 196 14.46 22.32 9.04
C PRO A 196 15.33 21.50 10.02
N ILE A 197 14.77 21.10 11.16
CA ILE A 197 15.47 20.27 12.15
C ILE A 197 15.83 18.91 11.54
N LEU A 198 14.88 18.30 10.86
CA LEU A 198 15.07 17.04 10.15
C LEU A 198 16.20 17.18 9.11
N TRP A 199 16.17 18.23 8.31
CA TRP A 199 17.13 18.46 7.23
C TRP A 199 18.55 18.63 7.74
N PHE A 200 18.76 19.49 8.76
CA PHE A 200 20.10 19.84 9.22
C PHE A 200 20.70 18.86 10.22
N PHE A 201 19.87 18.16 11.04
CA PHE A 201 20.36 17.39 12.18
C PHE A 201 20.05 15.90 12.13
N LEU A 202 18.98 15.48 11.48
CA LEU A 202 18.46 14.10 11.59
C LEU A 202 18.59 13.29 10.30
N MET A 203 18.60 13.95 9.12
CA MET A 203 18.72 13.21 7.85
C MET A 203 20.14 12.72 7.62
N HIS A 204 20.26 11.44 7.26
CA HIS A 204 21.49 10.85 6.77
C HIS A 204 21.85 11.36 5.36
N ASP A 205 23.11 11.33 5.00
CA ASP A 205 23.60 11.87 3.72
C ASP A 205 22.91 11.22 2.49
N TYR A 206 22.66 9.91 2.53
CA TYR A 206 21.95 9.23 1.44
C TYR A 206 20.50 9.73 1.28
N GLN A 207 19.85 10.16 2.35
CA GLN A 207 18.48 10.72 2.32
C GLN A 207 18.48 12.13 1.73
N ARG A 208 19.46 12.96 2.14
CA ARG A 208 19.67 14.30 1.55
C ARG A 208 19.98 14.18 0.06
N GLN A 209 20.84 13.23 -0.33
CA GLN A 209 21.13 12.97 -1.75
C GLN A 209 19.86 12.68 -2.56
N ARG A 210 18.95 11.85 -2.06
CA ARG A 210 17.68 11.58 -2.75
C ARG A 210 16.82 12.81 -2.97
N VAL A 211 16.80 13.75 -2.00
CA VAL A 211 16.07 15.01 -2.15
C VAL A 211 16.79 15.93 -3.12
N MET A 212 18.12 16.01 -3.06
CA MET A 212 18.91 16.83 -4.01
C MET A 212 18.79 16.31 -5.44
N MET A 213 18.82 14.97 -5.63
CA MET A 213 18.60 14.34 -6.93
C MET A 213 17.20 14.59 -7.51
N LEU A 214 16.19 14.86 -6.67
CA LEU A 214 14.89 15.29 -7.14
C LEU A 214 14.92 16.67 -7.76
N LEU A 215 15.68 17.60 -7.12
CA LEU A 215 15.78 18.98 -7.57
C LEU A 215 16.66 19.12 -8.81
N ASP A 216 17.75 18.36 -8.87
CA ASP A 216 18.70 18.37 -9.98
C ASP A 216 19.28 16.96 -10.23
N PRO A 217 18.56 16.15 -11.02
CA PRO A 217 19.00 14.79 -11.38
C PRO A 217 20.27 14.77 -12.25
N GLU A 218 20.61 15.91 -12.90
CA GLU A 218 21.74 16.02 -13.82
C GLU A 218 23.07 16.13 -13.10
N THR A 219 23.09 16.36 -11.79
CA THR A 219 24.32 16.40 -10.99
C THR A 219 25.00 15.04 -10.89
N ASP A 220 24.24 13.92 -10.99
CA ASP A 220 24.78 12.56 -11.04
C ASP A 220 24.02 11.72 -12.07
N PRO A 221 24.24 11.98 -13.37
CA PRO A 221 23.46 11.39 -14.46
C PRO A 221 23.77 9.91 -14.69
N LEU A 222 24.84 9.37 -14.13
CA LEU A 222 25.24 7.97 -14.23
C LEU A 222 25.02 7.17 -12.93
N GLY A 223 24.71 7.85 -11.83
CA GLY A 223 24.43 7.25 -10.52
C GLY A 223 22.98 7.37 -10.10
N ALA A 224 22.72 8.04 -8.99
CA ALA A 224 21.38 8.13 -8.41
C ALA A 224 20.35 8.87 -9.28
N GLY A 225 20.79 9.84 -10.10
CA GLY A 225 19.93 10.57 -11.05
C GLY A 225 19.52 9.74 -12.26
N TYR A 226 20.29 8.70 -12.62
CA TYR A 226 20.07 7.87 -13.80
C TYR A 226 18.64 7.31 -13.86
N HIS A 227 18.17 6.73 -12.76
CA HIS A 227 16.84 6.15 -12.68
C HIS A 227 15.72 7.15 -12.99
N ILE A 228 15.83 8.38 -12.46
CA ILE A 228 14.83 9.43 -12.67
C ILE A 228 14.86 9.92 -14.11
N ILE A 229 16.06 10.11 -14.67
CA ILE A 229 16.22 10.57 -16.05
C ILE A 229 15.63 9.53 -17.01
N GLN A 230 16.01 8.26 -16.86
CA GLN A 230 15.52 7.19 -17.75
C GLN A 230 14.02 6.96 -17.62
N SER A 231 13.45 7.06 -16.42
CA SER A 231 12.00 6.95 -16.25
C SER A 231 11.25 8.11 -16.89
N LYS A 232 11.75 9.35 -16.78
CA LYS A 232 11.16 10.51 -17.48
C LYS A 232 11.22 10.37 -18.99
N ILE A 233 12.35 9.88 -19.54
CA ILE A 233 12.50 9.61 -20.97
C ILE A 233 11.50 8.53 -21.42
N ALA A 234 11.36 7.44 -20.65
CA ALA A 234 10.42 6.37 -20.95
C ALA A 234 8.98 6.91 -21.00
N ILE A 235 8.53 7.60 -19.95
CA ILE A 235 7.19 8.18 -19.86
C ILE A 235 6.95 9.16 -21.01
N GLY A 236 7.88 10.09 -21.25
CA GLY A 236 7.75 11.10 -22.29
C GLY A 236 7.70 10.51 -23.70
N SER A 237 8.44 9.42 -23.93
CA SER A 237 8.49 8.76 -25.24
C SER A 237 7.23 7.95 -25.59
N GLY A 238 6.39 7.62 -24.59
CA GLY A 238 5.15 6.86 -24.81
C GLY A 238 4.04 7.64 -25.51
N GLY A 239 4.01 8.96 -25.37
CA GLY A 239 2.98 9.80 -25.99
C GLY A 239 1.56 9.37 -25.63
N LEU A 240 0.61 9.52 -26.57
CA LEU A 240 -0.80 9.20 -26.34
C LEU A 240 -1.10 7.70 -26.35
N ARG A 241 -0.54 6.96 -27.31
CA ARG A 241 -0.86 5.53 -27.56
C ARG A 241 0.24 4.56 -27.17
N GLY A 242 1.38 5.04 -26.73
CA GLY A 242 2.56 4.22 -26.47
C GLY A 242 3.30 3.79 -27.74
N LYS A 243 4.46 3.16 -27.53
CA LYS A 243 5.24 2.55 -28.62
C LYS A 243 4.69 1.20 -29.09
N GLY A 244 3.73 0.65 -28.34
CA GLY A 244 3.20 -0.69 -28.51
C GLY A 244 3.71 -1.65 -27.44
N TRP A 245 2.87 -2.60 -27.06
CA TRP A 245 3.21 -3.65 -26.09
C TRP A 245 4.40 -4.47 -26.62
N LEU A 246 5.38 -4.74 -25.78
CA LEU A 246 6.67 -5.37 -26.10
C LEU A 246 7.62 -4.53 -26.99
N HIS A 247 7.32 -3.27 -27.26
CA HIS A 247 8.12 -2.40 -28.12
C HIS A 247 8.73 -1.21 -27.34
N GLY A 248 8.75 -1.26 -26.01
CA GLY A 248 9.40 -0.26 -25.18
C GLY A 248 10.92 -0.27 -25.37
N THR A 249 11.52 0.81 -25.83
CA THR A 249 12.98 0.86 -26.08
C THR A 249 13.76 0.98 -24.77
N GLN A 250 13.28 1.78 -23.82
CA GLN A 250 13.97 1.95 -22.51
C GLN A 250 13.87 0.68 -21.64
N SER A 251 12.73 0.01 -21.71
CA SER A 251 12.50 -1.23 -20.96
C SER A 251 13.21 -2.43 -21.57
N GLN A 252 13.13 -2.61 -22.91
CA GLN A 252 13.71 -3.78 -23.58
C GLN A 252 15.24 -3.73 -23.68
N LEU A 253 15.84 -2.56 -23.82
CA LEU A 253 17.29 -2.36 -23.87
C LEU A 253 17.94 -2.26 -22.46
N GLU A 254 17.17 -2.52 -21.41
CA GLU A 254 17.65 -2.54 -20.00
C GLU A 254 18.21 -1.19 -19.50
N PHE A 255 17.86 -0.08 -20.15
CA PHE A 255 18.27 1.24 -19.68
C PHE A 255 17.55 1.64 -18.37
N LEU A 256 16.42 0.98 -18.04
CA LEU A 256 15.64 1.26 -16.85
C LEU A 256 15.93 0.19 -15.79
N PRO A 257 16.77 0.48 -14.77
CA PRO A 257 16.98 -0.44 -13.65
C PRO A 257 15.68 -0.60 -12.83
N GLU A 258 15.54 -1.74 -12.14
CA GLU A 258 14.35 -2.04 -11.29
C GLU A 258 13.00 -1.90 -12.06
N ARG A 259 13.00 -2.13 -13.36
CA ARG A 259 11.82 -2.01 -14.26
C ARG A 259 10.67 -2.94 -13.87
N HIS A 260 10.94 -4.01 -13.13
CA HIS A 260 9.91 -4.97 -12.69
C HIS A 260 9.26 -4.57 -11.35
N THR A 261 9.94 -3.75 -10.56
CA THR A 261 9.57 -3.40 -9.20
C THR A 261 9.11 -1.94 -9.13
N ASP A 262 10.01 -1.03 -8.78
CA ASP A 262 9.67 0.35 -8.44
C ASP A 262 9.31 1.21 -9.65
N PHE A 263 9.90 0.92 -10.82
CA PHE A 263 9.75 1.69 -12.05
C PHE A 263 8.82 1.04 -13.09
N ILE A 264 8.01 0.07 -12.70
CA ILE A 264 7.07 -0.62 -13.61
C ILE A 264 6.10 0.35 -14.31
N PHE A 265 5.74 1.45 -13.65
CA PHE A 265 4.89 2.49 -14.22
C PHE A 265 5.52 3.16 -15.44
N ALA A 266 6.85 3.33 -15.48
CA ALA A 266 7.55 3.90 -16.63
C ALA A 266 7.49 2.96 -17.84
N VAL A 267 7.60 1.64 -17.63
CA VAL A 267 7.43 0.63 -18.68
C VAL A 267 6.02 0.69 -19.27
N LEU A 268 5.01 0.70 -18.40
CA LEU A 268 3.61 0.83 -18.80
C LEU A 268 3.36 2.10 -19.60
N ALA A 269 3.90 3.23 -19.13
CA ALA A 269 3.74 4.52 -19.79
C ALA A 269 4.43 4.56 -21.15
N GLU A 270 5.61 3.94 -21.30
CA GLU A 270 6.32 3.86 -22.56
C GLU A 270 5.57 3.02 -23.60
N GLU A 271 5.09 1.84 -23.18
CA GLU A 271 4.49 0.87 -24.10
C GLU A 271 3.03 1.15 -24.43
N LEU A 272 2.23 1.57 -23.45
CA LEU A 272 0.79 1.79 -23.61
C LEU A 272 0.40 3.27 -23.66
N GLY A 273 1.33 4.17 -23.38
CA GLY A 273 1.12 5.60 -23.43
C GLY A 273 0.11 6.13 -22.42
N LEU A 274 -0.42 7.31 -22.68
CA LEU A 274 -1.42 7.96 -21.83
C LEU A 274 -2.69 7.11 -21.68
N VAL A 275 -3.11 6.42 -22.74
CA VAL A 275 -4.29 5.54 -22.69
C VAL A 275 -4.10 4.43 -21.65
N GLY A 276 -2.94 3.77 -21.64
CA GLY A 276 -2.62 2.75 -20.63
C GLY A 276 -2.59 3.31 -19.21
N ILE A 277 -2.03 4.50 -19.03
CA ILE A 277 -2.01 5.20 -17.74
C ILE A 277 -3.44 5.50 -17.27
N LEU A 278 -4.30 6.03 -18.14
CA LEU A 278 -5.69 6.35 -17.79
C LEU A 278 -6.50 5.10 -17.41
N ILE A 279 -6.29 3.97 -18.09
CA ILE A 279 -6.92 2.69 -17.74
C ILE A 279 -6.47 2.26 -16.33
N LEU A 280 -5.16 2.31 -16.06
CA LEU A 280 -4.62 1.96 -14.74
C LEU A 280 -5.21 2.84 -13.64
N LEU A 281 -5.20 4.16 -13.83
CA LEU A 281 -5.74 5.11 -12.86
C LEU A 281 -7.24 4.92 -12.66
N ALA A 282 -8.01 4.66 -13.71
CA ALA A 282 -9.43 4.36 -13.62
C ALA A 282 -9.70 3.11 -12.77
N LEU A 283 -8.92 2.04 -12.96
CA LEU A 283 -9.04 0.82 -12.15
C LEU A 283 -8.72 1.09 -10.66
N TYR A 284 -7.67 1.85 -10.36
CA TYR A 284 -7.38 2.23 -8.98
C TYR A 284 -8.46 3.12 -8.36
N ILE A 285 -8.95 4.11 -9.11
CA ILE A 285 -10.03 5.00 -8.65
C ILE A 285 -11.29 4.17 -8.35
N LEU A 286 -11.69 3.28 -9.24
CA LEU A 286 -12.85 2.40 -9.04
C LEU A 286 -12.66 1.50 -7.81
N LEU A 287 -11.47 0.94 -7.60
CA LEU A 287 -11.16 0.10 -6.45
C LEU A 287 -11.25 0.89 -5.13
N ILE A 288 -10.64 2.07 -5.09
CA ILE A 288 -10.64 2.95 -3.92
C ILE A 288 -12.07 3.43 -3.62
N MET A 289 -12.79 3.90 -4.64
CA MET A 289 -14.19 4.33 -4.49
C MET A 289 -15.08 3.20 -3.97
N ARG A 290 -14.90 1.96 -4.48
CA ARG A 290 -15.65 0.81 -3.98
C ARG A 290 -15.35 0.53 -2.51
N GLY A 291 -14.09 0.56 -2.12
CA GLY A 291 -13.69 0.34 -0.72
C GLY A 291 -14.16 1.47 0.20
N LEU A 292 -14.09 2.73 -0.22
CA LEU A 292 -14.64 3.86 0.55
C LEU A 292 -16.16 3.76 0.67
N TRP A 293 -16.87 3.34 -0.38
CA TRP A 293 -18.29 3.09 -0.31
C TRP A 293 -18.63 1.99 0.72
N ILE A 294 -17.83 0.92 0.78
CA ILE A 294 -17.96 -0.11 1.81
C ILE A 294 -17.74 0.49 3.20
N ALA A 295 -16.71 1.33 3.36
CA ALA A 295 -16.40 2.00 4.62
C ALA A 295 -17.57 2.86 5.11
N THR A 296 -18.19 3.65 4.25
CA THR A 296 -19.35 4.50 4.62
C THR A 296 -20.57 3.70 5.05
N ARG A 297 -20.70 2.47 4.58
CA ARG A 297 -21.82 1.56 4.90
C ARG A 297 -21.49 0.54 5.99
N ALA A 298 -20.32 0.59 6.58
CA ALA A 298 -19.93 -0.31 7.66
C ALA A 298 -20.79 -0.04 8.93
N GLN A 299 -21.23 -1.13 9.58
CA GLN A 299 -22.11 -1.06 10.75
C GLN A 299 -21.40 -0.65 12.03
N THR A 300 -20.08 -0.89 12.10
CA THR A 300 -19.26 -0.59 13.29
C THR A 300 -18.28 0.52 12.99
N THR A 301 -17.95 1.33 14.01
CA THR A 301 -16.90 2.36 13.90
C THR A 301 -15.57 1.72 13.52
N PHE A 302 -15.22 0.59 14.13
CA PHE A 302 -14.04 -0.20 13.77
C PHE A 302 -14.00 -0.51 12.26
N GLY A 303 -15.07 -1.10 11.71
CA GLY A 303 -15.14 -1.43 10.28
C GLY A 303 -15.03 -0.20 9.38
N ARG A 304 -15.68 0.90 9.78
CA ARG A 304 -15.68 2.16 9.02
C ARG A 304 -14.28 2.75 8.89
N VAL A 305 -13.60 2.94 10.02
CA VAL A 305 -12.26 3.56 10.03
C VAL A 305 -11.19 2.64 9.46
N MET A 306 -11.33 1.31 9.66
CA MET A 306 -10.40 0.31 9.12
C MET A 306 -10.49 0.23 7.59
N ALA A 307 -11.68 0.04 7.02
CA ALA A 307 -11.86 -0.03 5.58
C ALA A 307 -11.47 1.28 4.90
N GLY A 308 -11.87 2.43 5.46
CA GLY A 308 -11.49 3.74 4.96
C GLY A 308 -9.98 3.98 5.02
N GLY A 309 -9.35 3.63 6.14
CA GLY A 309 -7.90 3.75 6.32
C GLY A 309 -7.10 2.92 5.31
N LEU A 310 -7.52 1.66 5.05
CA LEU A 310 -6.90 0.81 4.04
C LEU A 310 -7.02 1.37 2.62
N MET A 311 -8.13 2.01 2.29
CA MET A 311 -8.30 2.63 0.97
C MET A 311 -7.48 3.93 0.82
N LEU A 312 -7.40 4.73 1.86
CA LEU A 312 -6.59 5.95 1.83
C LEU A 312 -5.09 5.62 1.75
N ILE A 313 -4.62 4.58 2.44
CA ILE A 313 -3.22 4.16 2.30
C ILE A 313 -2.94 3.60 0.91
N LEU A 314 -3.88 2.87 0.30
CA LEU A 314 -3.75 2.42 -1.09
C LEU A 314 -3.60 3.60 -2.04
N PHE A 315 -4.41 4.66 -1.86
CA PHE A 315 -4.29 5.90 -2.64
C PHE A 315 -2.88 6.50 -2.53
N VAL A 316 -2.35 6.62 -1.30
CA VAL A 316 -1.01 7.15 -1.07
C VAL A 316 0.06 6.27 -1.71
N TYR A 317 -0.07 4.96 -1.66
CA TYR A 317 0.84 4.04 -2.34
C TYR A 317 0.94 4.32 -3.84
N VAL A 318 -0.22 4.42 -4.50
CA VAL A 318 -0.31 4.72 -5.94
C VAL A 318 0.30 6.09 -6.22
N PHE A 319 -0.08 7.10 -5.43
CA PHE A 319 0.41 8.47 -5.58
C PHE A 319 1.93 8.58 -5.40
N VAL A 320 2.48 7.94 -4.37
CA VAL A 320 3.93 7.97 -4.09
C VAL A 320 4.71 7.26 -5.19
N ASN A 321 4.27 6.08 -5.65
CA ASN A 321 4.97 5.38 -6.73
C ASN A 321 4.94 6.19 -8.03
N ILE A 322 3.77 6.61 -8.48
CA ILE A 322 3.65 7.41 -9.72
C ILE A 322 4.41 8.72 -9.59
N GLY A 323 4.33 9.39 -8.44
CA GLY A 323 5.03 10.64 -8.17
C GLY A 323 6.56 10.50 -8.22
N MET A 324 7.12 9.43 -7.64
CA MET A 324 8.57 9.20 -7.69
C MET A 324 9.06 8.84 -9.09
N VAL A 325 8.31 8.01 -9.81
CA VAL A 325 8.68 7.59 -11.17
C VAL A 325 8.57 8.75 -12.16
N SER A 326 7.60 9.65 -11.95
CA SER A 326 7.43 10.87 -12.75
C SER A 326 8.41 11.99 -12.36
N GLY A 327 9.20 11.82 -11.29
CA GLY A 327 10.13 12.83 -10.78
C GLY A 327 9.44 14.02 -10.09
N ILE A 328 8.26 13.82 -9.51
CA ILE A 328 7.55 14.80 -8.67
C ILE A 328 7.95 14.60 -7.19
N LEU A 329 8.21 13.35 -6.80
CA LEU A 329 8.63 12.96 -5.46
C LEU A 329 10.01 12.31 -5.49
N PRO A 330 10.78 12.37 -4.39
CA PRO A 330 12.05 11.68 -4.30
C PRO A 330 11.87 10.16 -4.39
N VAL A 331 12.86 9.46 -4.94
CA VAL A 331 12.81 8.00 -5.07
C VAL A 331 12.94 7.37 -3.69
N VAL A 332 11.87 6.76 -3.21
CA VAL A 332 11.80 6.11 -1.89
C VAL A 332 11.73 4.58 -1.97
N GLY A 333 11.65 4.02 -3.17
CA GLY A 333 11.63 2.56 -3.36
C GLY A 333 10.30 1.91 -2.92
N VAL A 334 9.19 2.53 -3.25
CA VAL A 334 7.85 2.00 -2.97
C VAL A 334 7.28 1.38 -4.24
N PRO A 335 6.97 0.07 -4.27
CA PRO A 335 6.44 -0.58 -5.46
C PRO A 335 4.99 -0.13 -5.75
N LEU A 336 4.59 -0.19 -7.03
CA LEU A 336 3.21 0.11 -7.42
C LEU A 336 2.27 -1.02 -6.95
N PRO A 337 1.25 -0.73 -6.14
CA PRO A 337 0.37 -1.74 -5.56
C PRO A 337 -0.25 -2.67 -6.59
N LEU A 338 -0.27 -3.98 -6.33
CA LEU A 338 -0.84 -5.02 -7.19
C LEU A 338 -0.15 -5.19 -8.56
N VAL A 339 0.52 -4.16 -9.09
CA VAL A 339 1.13 -4.15 -10.42
C VAL A 339 2.59 -4.59 -10.36
N SER A 340 3.40 -4.01 -9.47
CA SER A 340 4.82 -4.34 -9.35
C SER A 340 5.07 -5.81 -9.02
N TYR A 341 6.26 -6.28 -9.39
CA TYR A 341 6.75 -7.57 -8.93
C TYR A 341 7.17 -7.48 -7.46
N GLY A 342 6.46 -8.19 -6.59
CA GLY A 342 6.72 -8.20 -5.15
C GLY A 342 5.71 -9.08 -4.42
N GLY A 343 6.16 -10.29 -3.99
CA GLY A 343 5.26 -11.29 -3.44
C GLY A 343 4.67 -10.92 -2.08
N SER A 344 5.50 -10.48 -1.13
CA SER A 344 5.05 -10.13 0.22
C SER A 344 4.09 -8.93 0.23
N ALA A 345 4.40 -7.88 -0.51
CA ALA A 345 3.56 -6.70 -0.62
C ALA A 345 2.19 -7.03 -1.25
N LEU A 346 2.17 -7.84 -2.32
CA LEU A 346 0.94 -8.28 -2.96
C LEU A 346 0.05 -9.08 -2.00
N ILE A 347 0.62 -10.07 -1.30
CA ILE A 347 -0.11 -10.92 -0.36
C ILE A 347 -0.72 -10.08 0.78
N VAL A 348 0.03 -9.14 1.34
CA VAL A 348 -0.45 -8.26 2.42
C VAL A 348 -1.56 -7.33 1.93
N LEU A 349 -1.44 -6.75 0.72
CA LEU A 349 -2.51 -5.95 0.13
C LEU A 349 -3.78 -6.78 -0.09
N MET A 350 -3.64 -8.01 -0.62
CA MET A 350 -4.77 -8.91 -0.82
C MET A 350 -5.43 -9.30 0.50
N ALA A 351 -4.65 -9.49 1.58
CA ALA A 351 -5.19 -9.66 2.93
C ALA A 351 -6.01 -8.44 3.37
N GLY A 352 -5.52 -7.23 3.10
CA GLY A 352 -6.27 -5.98 3.37
C GLY A 352 -7.61 -5.92 2.63
N PHE A 353 -7.65 -6.29 1.34
CA PHE A 353 -8.90 -6.38 0.59
C PHE A 353 -9.84 -7.46 1.15
N GLY A 354 -9.32 -8.58 1.60
CA GLY A 354 -10.09 -9.61 2.30
C GLY A 354 -10.76 -9.06 3.57
N ILE A 355 -10.05 -8.25 4.37
CA ILE A 355 -10.61 -7.58 5.56
C ILE A 355 -11.73 -6.61 5.14
N VAL A 356 -11.55 -5.83 4.07
CA VAL A 356 -12.58 -4.90 3.57
C VAL A 356 -13.82 -5.66 3.10
N MET A 357 -13.65 -6.78 2.39
CA MET A 357 -14.78 -7.65 1.97
C MET A 357 -15.49 -8.25 3.17
N SER A 358 -14.75 -8.70 4.19
CA SER A 358 -15.32 -9.19 5.46
C SER A 358 -16.18 -8.13 6.14
N ILE A 359 -15.71 -6.88 6.22
CA ILE A 359 -16.48 -5.77 6.80
C ILE A 359 -17.78 -5.53 6.02
N HIS A 360 -17.75 -5.70 4.69
CA HIS A 360 -18.94 -5.51 3.85
C HIS A 360 -19.97 -6.61 4.03
N THR A 361 -19.55 -7.86 4.09
CA THR A 361 -20.44 -9.03 3.98
C THR A 361 -20.95 -9.57 5.31
N HIS A 362 -20.18 -9.39 6.41
CA HIS A 362 -20.60 -9.79 7.76
C HIS A 362 -21.53 -8.76 8.41
N ARG A 363 -22.59 -8.34 7.69
CA ARG A 363 -23.60 -7.43 8.25
C ARG A 363 -24.57 -8.22 9.12
N LYS A 364 -24.81 -7.74 10.33
CA LYS A 364 -25.95 -8.20 11.12
C LYS A 364 -27.23 -7.70 10.46
N MET A 365 -28.11 -8.61 10.08
CA MET A 365 -29.49 -8.22 9.82
C MET A 365 -30.06 -7.74 11.16
N LEU A 366 -30.35 -6.44 11.25
CA LEU A 366 -31.18 -5.94 12.34
C LEU A 366 -32.53 -6.64 12.18
N SER A 367 -32.85 -7.55 13.10
CA SER A 367 -34.21 -8.05 13.25
C SER A 367 -35.08 -6.83 13.42
N LYS A 368 -36.01 -6.59 12.49
CA LYS A 368 -37.11 -5.68 12.75
C LYS A 368 -37.85 -6.28 13.96
N SER A 369 -37.56 -5.76 15.16
CA SER A 369 -38.49 -5.92 16.28
C SER A 369 -39.74 -5.20 15.85
N VAL A 370 -40.77 -5.99 15.58
CA VAL A 370 -42.16 -5.57 15.47
C VAL A 370 -42.60 -5.07 16.84
#